data_4e5cdc0ec5079a3b1859aab257b6b829
#
_entry.id   4e5cdc0ec5079a3b1859aab257b6b829
#
_cell.length_a   1.000
_cell.length_b   1.000
_cell.length_c   1.000
_cell.angle_alpha   90.00
_cell.angle_beta   90.00
_cell.angle_gamma   90.00
#
_symmetry.space_group_name_H-M   'P 1'
#
loop_
_entity.id
_entity.type
_entity.pdbx_description
1 polymer ?
#
loop_
_entity_poly.entity_id
_entity_poly.type
_entity_poly.pdbx_seq_one_letter_code
_entity_poly.pdbx_strand_id
1 'polypeptide(L)'
;MHLDAHTDVFTKVELFLGAKTSAAHWGAYLADQGQVDPTRSMQIRLRGHARTLDWLQPSYDYGYNVVTMKEFRSRGLADVVAQTRTVIGDRPVYITFDLDCLDPTIAPGVSNI
;
A
#
# COMPACT_ATOMS: atom_id res chain seq x y z
N MET A 1 2.05 4.70 -7.30
CA MET A 1 2.66 4.91 -5.96
C MET A 1 1.55 5.04 -4.95
N HIS A 2 1.57 4.24 -3.91
CA HIS A 2 0.55 4.11 -2.87
C HIS A 2 1.16 4.52 -1.53
N LEU A 3 0.65 5.58 -0.93
CA LEU A 3 1.00 6.09 0.39
C LEU A 3 -0.17 5.79 1.33
N ASP A 4 0.04 4.89 2.28
CA ASP A 4 -1.03 4.33 3.09
C ASP A 4 -0.47 3.66 4.34
N ALA A 5 -1.27 3.48 5.37
CA ALA A 5 -0.94 2.61 6.49
C ALA A 5 -1.21 1.12 6.15
N HIS A 6 -2.06 0.85 5.16
CA HIS A 6 -2.54 -0.48 4.78
C HIS A 6 -2.05 -0.87 3.37
N THR A 7 -2.13 -2.15 3.05
CA THR A 7 -1.71 -2.64 1.72
C THR A 7 -2.78 -2.45 0.66
N ASP A 8 -4.05 -2.52 1.05
CA ASP A 8 -5.22 -2.58 0.16
C ASP A 8 -5.12 -3.62 -0.96
N VAL A 9 -4.39 -4.69 -0.67
CA VAL A 9 -4.16 -5.85 -1.55
C VAL A 9 -4.67 -7.13 -0.89
N PHE A 10 -5.71 -7.01 -0.04
CA PHE A 10 -6.29 -8.17 0.60
C PHE A 10 -7.12 -8.98 -0.41
N THR A 11 -6.82 -10.29 -0.51
CA THR A 11 -7.49 -11.19 -1.47
C THR A 11 -8.42 -12.20 -0.83
N LYS A 12 -8.30 -12.42 0.49
CA LYS A 12 -8.98 -13.50 1.22
C LYS A 12 -9.76 -13.01 2.44
N VAL A 13 -10.21 -11.78 2.44
CA VAL A 13 -11.00 -11.24 3.56
C VAL A 13 -12.47 -11.36 3.23
N GLU A 14 -13.24 -12.02 4.11
CA GLU A 14 -14.71 -11.96 4.04
C GLU A 14 -15.18 -10.52 4.19
N LEU A 15 -15.96 -10.08 3.22
CA LEU A 15 -16.48 -8.73 3.19
C LEU A 15 -17.84 -8.66 3.87
N PHE A 16 -18.10 -7.50 4.46
CA PHE A 16 -19.37 -7.24 5.13
C PHE A 16 -20.55 -7.41 4.16
N LEU A 17 -21.57 -8.13 4.59
CA LEU A 17 -22.79 -8.42 3.81
C LEU A 17 -22.53 -9.09 2.44
N GLY A 18 -21.46 -9.87 2.30
CA GLY A 18 -21.16 -10.60 1.06
C GLY A 18 -20.71 -9.72 -0.09
N ALA A 19 -20.27 -8.49 0.16
CA ALA A 19 -19.68 -7.64 -0.87
C ALA A 19 -18.47 -8.34 -1.51
N LYS A 20 -18.32 -8.22 -2.82
CA LYS A 20 -17.21 -8.83 -3.58
C LYS A 20 -15.96 -7.98 -3.61
N THR A 21 -16.09 -6.69 -3.35
CA THR A 21 -15.01 -5.71 -3.39
C THR A 21 -15.16 -4.72 -2.24
N SER A 22 -14.05 -4.19 -1.77
CA SER A 22 -13.99 -3.10 -0.80
C SER A 22 -12.75 -2.23 -1.06
N ALA A 23 -12.62 -1.13 -0.34
CA ALA A 23 -11.43 -0.29 -0.38
C ALA A 23 -10.15 -1.12 -0.12
N ALA A 24 -10.21 -2.09 0.80
CA ALA A 24 -9.08 -2.95 1.13
C ALA A 24 -8.62 -3.93 0.01
N HIS A 25 -9.26 -3.93 -1.15
CA HIS A 25 -8.97 -4.85 -2.27
C HIS A 25 -8.57 -4.14 -3.55
N TRP A 26 -8.63 -2.82 -3.60
CA TRP A 26 -8.48 -2.10 -4.86
C TRP A 26 -7.12 -2.34 -5.54
N GLY A 27 -6.04 -2.47 -4.75
CA GLY A 27 -4.71 -2.73 -5.28
C GLY A 27 -4.59 -4.09 -5.96
N ALA A 28 -5.18 -5.14 -5.37
CA ALA A 28 -5.26 -6.46 -5.99
C ALA A 28 -6.14 -6.41 -7.26
N TYR A 29 -7.31 -5.78 -7.17
CA TYR A 29 -8.24 -5.68 -8.29
C TYR A 29 -7.63 -5.00 -9.50
N LEU A 30 -6.94 -3.86 -9.32
CA LEU A 30 -6.29 -3.16 -10.44
C LEU A 30 -5.11 -3.94 -11.02
N ALA A 31 -4.38 -4.70 -10.20
CA ALA A 31 -3.32 -5.60 -10.67
C ALA A 31 -3.88 -6.74 -11.50
N ASP A 32 -4.96 -7.40 -11.04
CA ASP A 32 -5.63 -8.49 -11.76
C ASP A 32 -6.20 -8.03 -13.11
N GLN A 33 -6.65 -6.78 -13.19
CA GLN A 33 -7.14 -6.18 -14.44
C GLN A 33 -6.03 -5.64 -15.36
N GLY A 34 -4.77 -5.75 -14.95
CA GLY A 34 -3.64 -5.22 -15.70
C GLY A 34 -3.62 -3.68 -15.81
N GLN A 35 -4.34 -2.99 -14.95
CA GLN A 35 -4.42 -1.52 -14.95
C GLN A 35 -3.26 -0.86 -14.21
N VAL A 36 -2.60 -1.60 -13.33
CA VAL A 36 -1.34 -1.22 -12.68
C VAL A 36 -0.31 -2.32 -12.85
N ASP A 37 0.95 -1.95 -12.88
CA ASP A 37 2.09 -2.88 -12.84
C ASP A 37 2.63 -2.91 -11.39
N PRO A 38 2.35 -3.97 -10.61
CA PRO A 38 2.82 -4.07 -9.24
C PRO A 38 4.34 -4.02 -9.13
N THR A 39 5.07 -4.61 -10.09
CA THR A 39 6.53 -4.66 -10.06
C THR A 39 7.17 -3.28 -10.22
N ARG A 40 6.42 -2.31 -10.77
CA ARG A 40 6.78 -0.90 -10.90
C ARG A 40 5.98 0.01 -9.98
N SER A 41 5.38 -0.56 -8.97
CA SER A 41 4.58 0.16 -7.99
C SER A 41 5.22 0.10 -6.61
N MET A 42 5.13 1.20 -5.89
CA MET A 42 5.59 1.31 -4.50
C MET A 42 4.40 1.40 -3.55
N GLN A 43 4.48 0.67 -2.45
CA GLN A 43 3.60 0.82 -1.27
C GLN A 43 4.46 1.33 -0.12
N ILE A 44 4.16 2.51 0.41
CA ILE A 44 5.07 3.23 1.31
C ILE A 44 4.35 3.58 2.61
N ARG A 45 5.03 3.37 3.75
CA ARG A 45 4.62 3.67 5.13
C ARG A 45 3.64 2.68 5.74
N LEU A 46 3.52 1.49 5.17
CA LEU A 46 2.65 0.44 5.69
C LEU A 46 2.98 0.14 7.16
N ARG A 47 1.97 0.22 8.02
CA ARG A 47 2.07 -0.09 9.44
C ARG A 47 0.79 -0.67 10.00
N GLY A 48 -0.21 -0.78 9.16
CA GLY A 48 -1.58 -1.02 9.51
C GLY A 48 -1.82 -2.28 10.31
N HIS A 49 -2.90 -2.26 11.04
CA HIS A 49 -3.40 -3.40 11.77
C HIS A 49 -3.97 -4.42 10.79
N ALA A 50 -3.48 -5.63 10.84
CA ALA A 50 -3.97 -6.73 10.01
C ALA A 50 -4.50 -7.89 10.87
N ARG A 51 -5.44 -8.62 10.29
CA ARG A 51 -6.04 -9.79 10.95
C ARG A 51 -5.12 -11.02 10.97
N THR A 52 -4.06 -10.99 10.15
CA THR A 52 -3.12 -12.10 9.98
C THR A 52 -1.69 -11.62 10.12
N LEU A 53 -0.78 -12.51 10.54
CA LEU A 53 0.65 -12.20 10.69
C LEU A 53 1.36 -11.99 9.35
N ASP A 54 0.81 -12.56 8.28
CA ASP A 54 1.33 -12.51 6.92
C ASP A 54 0.65 -11.43 6.04
N TRP A 55 0.15 -10.39 6.65
CA TRP A 55 -0.64 -9.34 6.00
C TRP A 55 0.06 -8.62 4.82
N LEU A 56 1.38 -8.64 4.78
CA LEU A 56 2.16 -8.09 3.66
C LEU A 56 2.33 -9.11 2.51
N GLN A 57 2.13 -10.40 2.77
CA GLN A 57 2.38 -11.44 1.79
C GLN A 57 1.63 -11.23 0.47
N PRO A 58 0.34 -10.87 0.46
CA PRO A 58 -0.36 -10.60 -0.80
C PRO A 58 0.32 -9.52 -1.64
N SER A 59 0.86 -8.46 -1.02
CA SER A 59 1.60 -7.42 -1.76
C SER A 59 2.87 -7.96 -2.42
N TYR A 60 3.61 -8.80 -1.71
CA TYR A 60 4.80 -9.46 -2.26
C TYR A 60 4.45 -10.46 -3.36
N ASP A 61 3.37 -11.22 -3.21
CA ASP A 61 2.92 -12.20 -4.21
C ASP A 61 2.53 -11.53 -5.53
N TYR A 62 1.95 -10.32 -5.47
CA TYR A 62 1.69 -9.50 -6.65
C TYR A 62 2.96 -8.83 -7.21
N GLY A 63 4.04 -8.76 -6.45
CA GLY A 63 5.29 -8.12 -6.86
C GLY A 63 5.39 -6.64 -6.51
N TYR A 64 4.53 -6.12 -5.63
CA TYR A 64 4.66 -4.75 -5.14
C TYR A 64 5.96 -4.53 -4.37
N ASN A 65 6.55 -3.36 -4.54
CA ASN A 65 7.71 -2.93 -3.77
C ASN A 65 7.22 -2.26 -2.48
N VAL A 66 7.39 -2.95 -1.37
CA VAL A 66 6.87 -2.55 -0.06
C VAL A 66 7.95 -1.83 0.74
N VAL A 67 7.59 -0.70 1.35
CA VAL A 67 8.39 0.01 2.35
C VAL A 67 7.51 0.22 3.58
N THR A 68 7.73 -0.57 4.61
CA THR A 68 7.01 -0.43 5.87
C THR A 68 7.39 0.89 6.58
N MET A 69 6.56 1.33 7.52
CA MET A 69 6.90 2.51 8.35
C MET A 69 8.21 2.32 9.11
N LYS A 70 8.50 1.09 9.56
CA LYS A 70 9.77 0.77 10.24
C LYS A 70 10.96 1.00 9.31
N GLU A 71 10.88 0.49 8.07
CA GLU A 71 11.92 0.67 7.05
C GLU A 71 12.02 2.12 6.62
N PHE A 72 10.90 2.82 6.43
CA PHE A 72 10.88 4.24 6.08
C PHE A 72 11.63 5.08 7.12
N ARG A 73 11.41 4.82 8.41
CA ARG A 73 12.11 5.51 9.50
C ARG A 73 13.59 5.20 9.55
N SER A 74 13.98 3.95 9.33
CA SER A 74 15.40 3.54 9.41
C SER A 74 16.21 4.00 8.21
N ARG A 75 15.61 4.06 7.02
CA ARG A 75 16.27 4.40 5.75
C ARG A 75 16.24 5.91 5.46
N GLY A 76 15.17 6.57 5.90
CA GLY A 76 14.95 7.98 5.64
C GLY A 76 14.35 8.30 4.28
N LEU A 77 13.84 9.53 4.16
CA LEU A 77 13.10 9.99 2.99
C LEU A 77 13.93 9.92 1.69
N ALA A 78 15.18 10.35 1.74
CA ALA A 78 16.03 10.43 0.54
C ALA A 78 16.24 9.06 -0.11
N ASP A 79 16.51 8.03 0.69
CA ASP A 79 16.72 6.66 0.20
C ASP A 79 15.43 6.07 -0.39
N VAL A 80 14.30 6.25 0.29
CA VAL A 80 13.01 5.76 -0.21
C VAL A 80 12.60 6.47 -1.51
N VAL A 81 12.85 7.77 -1.64
CA VAL A 81 12.62 8.52 -2.89
C VAL A 81 13.52 8.00 -4.01
N ALA A 82 14.79 7.73 -3.72
CA ALA A 82 15.71 7.17 -4.72
C ALA A 82 15.24 5.79 -5.21
N GLN A 83 14.86 4.90 -4.31
CA GLN A 83 14.27 3.59 -4.67
C GLN A 83 13.00 3.78 -5.51
N THR A 84 12.11 4.68 -5.08
CA THR A 84 10.85 4.94 -5.78
C THR A 84 11.11 5.36 -7.24
N ARG A 85 12.04 6.26 -7.47
CA ARG A 85 12.43 6.68 -8.82
C ARG A 85 12.98 5.52 -9.65
N THR A 86 13.81 4.68 -9.05
CA THR A 86 14.37 3.50 -9.73
C THR A 86 13.26 2.51 -10.12
N VAL A 87 12.33 2.22 -9.23
CA VAL A 87 11.24 1.27 -9.47
C VAL A 87 10.28 1.79 -10.54
N ILE A 88 9.87 3.05 -10.46
CA ILE A 88 8.89 3.64 -11.38
C ILE A 88 9.51 3.95 -12.74
N GLY A 89 10.76 4.44 -12.77
CA GLY A 89 11.41 4.92 -14.00
C GLY A 89 10.71 6.14 -14.57
N ASP A 90 10.69 6.26 -15.91
CA ASP A 90 10.16 7.41 -16.65
C ASP A 90 8.67 7.25 -17.07
N ARG A 91 7.97 6.30 -16.48
CA ARG A 91 6.56 6.05 -16.82
C ARG A 91 5.61 7.00 -16.11
N PRO A 92 4.40 7.22 -16.65
CA PRO A 92 3.35 7.94 -15.95
C PRO A 92 3.06 7.30 -14.60
N VAL A 93 2.89 8.12 -13.56
CA VAL A 93 2.67 7.69 -12.18
C VAL A 93 1.28 8.11 -11.73
N TYR A 94 0.50 7.14 -11.27
CA TYR A 94 -0.68 7.42 -10.46
C TYR A 94 -0.29 7.38 -8.99
N ILE A 95 -0.68 8.43 -8.24
CA ILE A 95 -0.41 8.55 -6.81
C ILE A 95 -1.72 8.43 -6.06
N THR A 96 -1.79 7.46 -5.14
CA THR A 96 -2.83 7.40 -4.12
C THR A 96 -2.24 7.85 -2.80
N PHE A 97 -3.02 8.60 -2.04
CA PHE A 97 -2.61 9.10 -0.74
C PHE A 97 -3.77 8.93 0.24
N ASP A 98 -3.69 7.90 1.07
CA ASP A 98 -4.60 7.77 2.20
C ASP A 98 -4.11 8.60 3.38
N LEU A 99 -5.02 9.33 4.02
CA LEU A 99 -4.68 10.20 5.15
C LEU A 99 -4.24 9.42 6.37
N ASP A 100 -4.58 8.15 6.47
CA ASP A 100 -4.14 7.30 7.58
C ASP A 100 -2.64 6.95 7.51
N CYS A 101 -1.98 7.20 6.37
CA CYS A 101 -0.50 7.12 6.32
C CYS A 101 0.17 8.19 7.19
N LEU A 102 -0.54 9.27 7.54
CA LEU A 102 -0.06 10.31 8.44
C LEU A 102 -0.09 9.84 9.90
N ASP A 103 0.61 10.57 10.75
CA ASP A 103 0.53 10.35 12.19
C ASP A 103 -0.89 10.70 12.68
N PRO A 104 -1.52 9.85 13.51
CA PRO A 104 -2.88 10.11 14.04
C PRO A 104 -3.02 11.43 14.79
N THR A 105 -1.94 11.98 15.33
CA THR A 105 -1.95 13.31 15.96
C THR A 105 -2.15 14.44 14.96
N ILE A 106 -1.81 14.20 13.70
CA ILE A 106 -1.94 15.17 12.58
C ILE A 106 -3.26 14.94 11.82
N ALA A 107 -3.66 13.69 11.68
CA ALA A 107 -4.87 13.28 10.96
C ALA A 107 -5.81 12.46 11.89
N PRO A 108 -6.41 13.06 12.92
CA PRO A 108 -7.20 12.30 13.91
C PRO A 108 -8.57 11.86 13.40
N GLY A 109 -9.01 12.35 12.25
CA GLY A 109 -10.32 12.05 11.66
C GLY A 109 -10.35 10.85 10.73
N VAL A 110 -9.24 10.10 10.60
CA VAL A 110 -9.20 8.88 9.79
C VAL A 110 -9.91 7.72 10.49
N SER A 111 -10.47 6.80 9.72
CA SER A 111 -11.24 5.66 10.25
C SER A 111 -10.36 4.55 10.82
N ASN A 112 -9.13 4.44 10.35
CA ASN A 112 -8.14 3.46 10.79
C ASN A 112 -6.86 4.16 11.23
N ILE A 113 -6.23 3.65 12.30
CA ILE A 113 -5.05 4.26 12.92
C ILE A 113 -3.87 3.30 12.85
#